data_bdf7d95d900442b5db844a6b9d1ce653
#
_entry.id   bdf7d95d900442b5db844a6b9d1ce653
#
_cell.length_a   1.000
_cell.length_b   1.000
_cell.length_c   1.000
_cell.angle_alpha   90.00
_cell.angle_beta   90.00
_cell.angle_gamma   90.00
#
_symmetry.space_group_name_H-M   'P 1'
#
loop_
_entity.id
_entity.type
_entity.pdbx_description
1 polymer ?
#
loop_
_entity_poly.entity_id
_entity_poly.type
_entity_poly.pdbx_seq_one_letter_code
_entity_poly.pdbx_strand_id
1 'polypeptide(L)'
;YSGGQAQYARVPYANFGPRKVEADLKDEEVLFLTDIFPTGWAAIDWANLKGGETVAVFGCGPVGIMAQKAAWLRGAKRVIGIDILDYRLQ
;
A
#
# COMPACT_ATOMS: atom_id res chain seq x y z
N TYR A 1 4.51 16.76 17.59
CA TYR A 1 5.36 17.43 16.59
C TYR A 1 4.50 17.96 15.45
N SER A 2 4.98 19.00 14.77
CA SER A 2 4.32 19.54 13.57
C SER A 2 4.31 18.51 12.46
N GLY A 3 3.35 18.61 11.53
CA GLY A 3 3.26 17.71 10.38
C GLY A 3 4.41 17.86 9.39
N GLY A 4 4.53 16.91 8.48
CA GLY A 4 5.63 16.84 7.50
C GLY A 4 5.42 17.68 6.22
N GLN A 5 4.31 18.41 6.10
CA GLN A 5 4.10 19.31 4.95
C GLN A 5 4.83 20.64 5.17
N ALA A 6 6.14 20.58 5.14
CA ALA A 6 7.04 21.71 5.40
C ALA A 6 8.38 21.47 4.70
N GLN A 7 9.19 22.52 4.56
CA GLN A 7 10.55 22.39 4.02
C GLN A 7 11.46 21.54 4.92
N TYR A 8 11.20 21.55 6.21
CA TYR A 8 11.96 20.78 7.22
C TYR A 8 10.99 20.08 8.16
N ALA A 9 11.26 18.83 8.46
CA ALA A 9 10.51 18.05 9.43
C ALA A 9 11.45 17.51 10.51
N ARG A 10 10.99 17.52 11.77
CA ARG A 10 11.70 16.87 12.87
C ARG A 10 11.35 15.39 12.88
N VAL A 11 12.35 14.55 12.67
CA VAL A 11 12.22 13.09 12.70
C VAL A 11 12.94 12.56 13.95
N PRO A 12 12.20 12.22 15.04
CA PRO A 12 12.83 11.60 16.20
C PRO A 12 13.29 10.18 15.85
N TYR A 13 14.36 9.75 16.49
CA TYR A 13 14.96 8.43 16.29
C TYR A 13 15.31 8.11 14.82
N ALA A 14 15.79 9.12 14.09
CA ALA A 14 16.10 9.00 12.66
C ALA A 14 17.13 7.89 12.32
N ASN A 15 17.93 7.44 13.31
CA ASN A 15 18.87 6.33 13.16
C ASN A 15 18.17 4.97 13.01
N PHE A 16 16.92 4.86 13.43
CA PHE A 16 16.17 3.59 13.47
C PHE A 16 14.94 3.57 12.57
N GLY A 17 14.21 4.68 12.50
CA GLY A 17 12.94 4.77 11.78
C GLY A 17 13.11 4.80 10.26
N PRO A 18 13.73 5.86 9.71
CA PRO A 18 13.90 5.99 8.27
C PRO A 18 14.82 4.91 7.68
N ARG A 19 14.44 4.41 6.52
CA ARG A 19 15.30 3.53 5.71
C ARG A 19 15.69 4.25 4.43
N LYS A 20 16.96 4.21 4.10
CA LYS A 20 17.44 4.70 2.82
C LYS A 20 16.98 3.76 1.70
N VAL A 21 16.47 4.32 0.64
CA VAL A 21 16.21 3.56 -0.59
C VAL A 21 17.51 3.47 -1.37
N GLU A 22 18.07 2.27 -1.48
CA GLU A 22 19.35 1.98 -2.16
C GLU A 22 19.10 1.41 -3.57
N ALA A 23 18.18 2.03 -4.31
CA ALA A 23 17.84 1.63 -5.66
C ALA A 23 17.71 2.88 -6.54
N ASP A 24 17.96 2.73 -7.83
CA ASP A 24 17.71 3.77 -8.83
C ASP A 24 16.22 3.81 -9.16
N LEU A 25 15.43 4.25 -8.18
CA LEU A 25 13.97 4.39 -8.26
C LEU A 25 13.60 5.85 -8.07
N LYS A 26 12.58 6.29 -8.78
CA LYS A 26 12.03 7.64 -8.61
C LYS A 26 11.22 7.73 -7.30
N ASP A 27 11.11 8.93 -6.75
CA ASP A 27 10.37 9.18 -5.51
C ASP A 27 8.91 8.71 -5.61
N GLU A 28 8.27 8.88 -6.79
CA GLU A 28 6.90 8.44 -7.03
C GLU A 28 6.73 6.91 -6.98
N GLU A 29 7.78 6.16 -7.30
CA GLU A 29 7.76 4.70 -7.29
C GLU A 29 7.83 4.13 -5.87
N VAL A 30 8.42 4.89 -4.94
CA VAL A 30 8.64 4.47 -3.55
C VAL A 30 7.73 5.16 -2.54
N LEU A 31 7.06 6.24 -2.93
CA LEU A 31 6.24 7.07 -2.04
C LEU A 31 5.21 6.25 -1.23
N PHE A 32 4.58 5.28 -1.86
CA PHE A 32 3.52 4.48 -1.24
C PHE A 32 4.02 3.31 -0.39
N LEU A 33 5.34 3.09 -0.32
CA LEU A 33 5.92 2.01 0.48
C LEU A 33 5.95 2.32 1.98
N THR A 34 5.70 3.57 2.38
CA THR A 34 5.80 3.99 3.78
C THR A 34 4.55 3.69 4.61
N ASP A 35 3.36 3.76 4.02
CA ASP A 35 2.08 3.62 4.72
C ASP A 35 1.06 2.83 3.87
N ILE A 36 0.75 3.31 2.69
CA ILE A 36 -0.38 2.82 1.88
C ILE A 36 -0.19 1.36 1.48
N PHE A 37 0.99 0.97 1.01
CA PHE A 37 1.28 -0.42 0.64
C PHE A 37 1.33 -1.35 1.86
N PRO A 38 2.04 -1.03 2.96
CA PRO A 38 2.01 -1.86 4.16
C PRO A 38 0.61 -2.03 4.75
N THR A 39 -0.22 -1.00 4.71
CA THR A 39 -1.62 -1.07 5.16
C THR A 39 -2.44 -2.04 4.29
N GLY A 40 -2.31 -1.95 2.97
CA GLY A 40 -2.94 -2.89 2.05
C GLY A 40 -2.42 -4.32 2.24
N TRP A 41 -1.12 -4.49 2.46
CA TRP A 41 -0.50 -5.78 2.75
C TRP A 41 -1.04 -6.40 4.05
N ALA A 42 -1.11 -5.61 5.14
CA ALA A 42 -1.63 -6.06 6.42
C ALA A 42 -3.08 -6.56 6.33
N ALA A 43 -3.91 -5.91 5.52
CA ALA A 43 -5.28 -6.36 5.29
C ALA A 43 -5.34 -7.79 4.71
N ILE A 44 -4.43 -8.11 3.78
CA ILE A 44 -4.34 -9.44 3.17
C ILE A 44 -3.75 -10.47 4.15
N ASP A 45 -2.80 -10.07 4.99
CA ASP A 45 -2.29 -10.93 6.07
C ASP A 45 -3.39 -11.28 7.08
N TRP A 46 -4.19 -10.31 7.49
CA TRP A 46 -5.33 -10.55 8.38
C TRP A 46 -6.43 -11.40 7.76
N ALA A 47 -6.65 -11.27 6.44
CA ALA A 47 -7.54 -12.15 5.70
C ALA A 47 -7.01 -13.60 5.60
N ASN A 48 -5.76 -13.84 6.02
CA ASN A 48 -5.11 -15.16 6.07
C ASN A 48 -5.13 -15.90 4.73
N LEU A 49 -4.88 -15.15 3.65
CA LEU A 49 -4.85 -15.68 2.29
C LEU A 49 -3.77 -16.77 2.15
N LYS A 50 -4.15 -17.92 1.61
CA LYS A 50 -3.26 -19.09 1.44
C LYS A 50 -2.73 -19.25 0.02
N GLY A 51 -3.36 -18.59 -0.93
CA GLY A 51 -3.12 -18.73 -2.35
C GLY A 51 -4.24 -19.53 -3.06
N GLY A 52 -4.62 -19.08 -4.24
CA GLY A 52 -5.66 -19.70 -5.05
C GLY A 52 -7.08 -19.19 -4.79
N GLU A 53 -7.30 -18.34 -3.81
CA GLU A 53 -8.63 -17.79 -3.49
C GLU A 53 -9.04 -16.65 -4.43
N THR A 54 -10.33 -16.34 -4.41
CA THR A 54 -10.88 -15.10 -4.95
C THR A 54 -10.99 -14.07 -3.83
N VAL A 55 -10.40 -12.91 -4.03
CA VAL A 55 -10.39 -11.79 -3.08
C VAL A 55 -11.25 -10.67 -3.63
N ALA A 56 -12.20 -10.17 -2.85
CA ALA A 56 -12.96 -8.97 -3.13
C ALA A 56 -12.47 -7.80 -2.24
N VAL A 57 -12.12 -6.69 -2.86
CA VAL A 57 -11.67 -5.48 -2.17
C VAL A 57 -12.69 -4.39 -2.36
N PHE A 58 -13.31 -3.95 -1.28
CA PHE A 58 -14.27 -2.85 -1.28
C PHE A 58 -13.53 -1.52 -1.09
N GLY A 59 -13.66 -0.65 -2.08
CA GLY A 59 -12.93 0.61 -2.18
C GLY A 59 -11.66 0.48 -3.03
N CYS A 60 -11.63 1.16 -4.18
CA CYS A 60 -10.50 1.18 -5.11
C CYS A 60 -9.71 2.50 -5.00
N GLY A 61 -9.64 3.07 -3.80
CA GLY A 61 -8.71 4.16 -3.48
C GLY A 61 -7.28 3.65 -3.34
N PRO A 62 -6.32 4.52 -2.98
CA PRO A 62 -4.89 4.14 -2.92
C PRO A 62 -4.62 2.89 -2.09
N VAL A 63 -5.19 2.79 -0.90
CA VAL A 63 -5.03 1.61 -0.02
C VAL A 63 -5.66 0.36 -0.64
N GLY A 64 -6.89 0.50 -1.20
CA GLY A 64 -7.57 -0.62 -1.84
C GLY A 64 -6.82 -1.16 -3.06
N ILE A 65 -6.23 -0.28 -3.88
CA ILE A 65 -5.38 -0.69 -5.01
C ILE A 65 -4.14 -1.46 -4.50
N MET A 66 -3.52 -0.99 -3.40
CA MET A 66 -2.38 -1.69 -2.83
C MET A 66 -2.77 -3.02 -2.17
N ALA A 67 -3.96 -3.12 -1.58
CA ALA A 67 -4.50 -4.40 -1.09
C ALA A 67 -4.74 -5.39 -2.26
N GLN A 68 -5.26 -4.92 -3.40
CA GLN A 68 -5.41 -5.75 -4.59
C GLN A 68 -4.05 -6.26 -5.10
N LYS A 69 -3.03 -5.38 -5.16
CA LYS A 69 -1.66 -5.77 -5.52
C LYS A 69 -1.08 -6.78 -4.52
N ALA A 70 -1.28 -6.55 -3.22
CA ALA A 70 -0.84 -7.47 -2.17
C ALA A 70 -1.53 -8.85 -2.32
N ALA A 71 -2.82 -8.89 -2.63
CA ALA A 71 -3.55 -10.13 -2.87
C ALA A 71 -2.94 -10.92 -4.04
N TRP A 72 -2.62 -10.26 -5.16
CA TRP A 72 -1.92 -10.90 -6.28
C TRP A 72 -0.55 -11.45 -5.88
N LEU A 73 0.25 -10.66 -5.17
CA LEU A 73 1.57 -11.09 -4.69
C LEU A 73 1.50 -12.27 -3.73
N ARG A 74 0.40 -12.41 -3.00
CA ARG A 74 0.13 -13.53 -2.08
C ARG A 74 -0.53 -14.73 -2.78
N GLY A 75 -0.66 -14.69 -4.09
CA GLY A 75 -1.11 -15.82 -4.87
C GLY A 75 -2.64 -15.96 -5.01
N ALA A 76 -3.40 -14.88 -4.86
CA ALA A 76 -4.82 -14.92 -5.17
C ALA A 76 -5.04 -15.36 -6.64
N LYS A 77 -6.00 -16.25 -6.86
CA LYS A 77 -6.39 -16.69 -8.22
C LYS A 77 -7.17 -15.62 -8.96
N ARG A 78 -7.92 -14.82 -8.23
CA ARG A 78 -8.76 -13.75 -8.78
C ARG A 78 -8.86 -12.62 -7.76
N VAL A 79 -8.76 -11.38 -8.24
CA VAL A 79 -8.99 -10.18 -7.42
C VAL A 79 -10.07 -9.34 -8.07
N ILE A 80 -11.04 -8.90 -7.28
CA ILE A 80 -12.19 -8.11 -7.70
C ILE A 80 -12.16 -6.81 -6.90
N GLY A 81 -11.96 -5.68 -7.58
CA GLY A 81 -12.13 -4.36 -7.01
C GLY A 81 -13.59 -3.91 -7.10
N ILE A 82 -14.13 -3.36 -6.03
CA ILE A 82 -15.50 -2.85 -5.95
C ILE A 82 -15.45 -1.41 -5.46
N ASP A 83 -15.99 -0.47 -6.22
CA ASP A 83 -16.10 0.93 -5.83
C ASP A 83 -17.42 1.52 -6.36
N ILE A 84 -17.83 2.65 -5.82
CA ILE A 84 -18.99 3.44 -6.26
C ILE A 84 -18.61 4.57 -7.21
N LEU A 85 -17.32 4.80 -7.43
CA LEU A 85 -16.77 5.88 -8.25
C LEU A 85 -16.18 5.30 -9.54
N ASP A 86 -16.84 5.55 -10.67
CA ASP A 86 -16.49 4.98 -11.98
C ASP A 86 -15.02 5.22 -12.36
N TYR A 87 -14.48 6.40 -12.07
CA TYR A 87 -13.08 6.73 -12.40
C TYR A 87 -12.04 5.87 -11.65
N ARG A 88 -12.44 5.16 -10.60
CA ARG A 88 -11.59 4.22 -9.85
C ARG A 88 -11.65 2.80 -10.36
N LEU A 89 -12.59 2.52 -11.25
CA LEU A 89 -12.81 1.19 -11.83
C LEU A 89 -12.22 1.04 -13.23
N GLN A 90 -11.54 2.06 -13.71
CA GLN A 90 -10.82 2.10 -15.00
C GLN A 90 -9.34 1.64 -14.82
#